data_9e9b319ebd8d6d632b976ae9dd71b8e6
#
_entry.id   9e9b319ebd8d6d632b976ae9dd71b8e6
#
_cell.length_a   1.000
_cell.length_b   1.000
_cell.length_c   1.000
_cell.angle_alpha   90.00
_cell.angle_beta   90.00
_cell.angle_gamma   90.00
#
_symmetry.space_group_name_H-M   'P 1'
#
loop_
_entity.id
_entity.type
_entity.pdbx_description
1 polymer ?
#
loop_
_entity_poly.entity_id
_entity_poly.type
_entity_poly.pdbx_seq_one_letter_code
_entity_poly.pdbx_strand_id
1 'polypeptide(L)'
;MSEPMQTTTEPASKVDKPVQAHVPISLPEKVRQDAEAVASLWLGARIADEEDTSRRVGEALDRSWRYLASRRTLGLSPMAVAEAYFDWMIHLAASPGKQLELAEKAARKAVRLAHYAAHCAWHSNGTGPCIEPLAQDKRFVGEAWQQWPFNMIYQSFLLQQQWWHVATTGVHGLGDKHEAQFTFATRQALDTVSPSNFVFTNPEVLQRTL
;
A
#
# COMPACT_ATOMS: atom_id res chain seq x y z
N MET A 1 47.56 -48.55 77.76
CA MET A 1 46.52 -49.57 77.95
C MET A 1 45.88 -49.82 76.61
N SER A 2 46.16 -50.97 76.08
CA SER A 2 45.39 -51.87 75.23
C SER A 2 45.18 -51.36 73.78
N GLU A 3 45.97 -51.72 72.91
CA GLU A 3 45.99 -52.90 72.03
C GLU A 3 44.73 -53.23 71.28
N PRO A 4 44.87 -53.98 70.21
CA PRO A 4 44.86 -53.73 68.77
C PRO A 4 43.81 -54.69 68.17
N MET A 5 43.65 -54.61 66.87
CA MET A 5 43.36 -55.81 66.03
C MET A 5 43.21 -55.34 64.61
N GLN A 6 44.18 -55.70 63.88
CA GLN A 6 44.35 -56.83 62.99
C GLN A 6 43.24 -56.95 61.90
N THR A 7 43.80 -56.82 60.73
CA THR A 7 43.84 -57.75 59.63
C THR A 7 42.52 -58.05 58.92
N THR A 8 42.42 -57.81 57.64
CA THR A 8 42.60 -59.00 56.79
C THR A 8 42.79 -58.50 55.33
N THR A 9 43.85 -58.95 54.81
CA THR A 9 44.20 -59.13 53.40
C THR A 9 43.12 -59.80 52.61
N GLU A 10 43.16 -59.45 51.38
CA GLU A 10 43.14 -60.26 50.14
C GLU A 10 42.07 -60.09 49.17
N PRO A 11 42.26 -60.61 48.02
CA PRO A 11 43.14 -60.15 46.93
C PRO A 11 42.41 -60.13 45.63
N ALA A 12 43.15 -59.81 44.62
CA ALA A 12 43.11 -60.39 43.31
C ALA A 12 42.09 -59.83 42.28
N SER A 13 42.70 -59.12 41.42
CA SER A 13 42.82 -59.54 40.04
C SER A 13 41.56 -60.01 39.36
N LYS A 14 41.00 -59.14 38.61
CA LYS A 14 40.51 -59.61 37.30
C LYS A 14 41.04 -58.69 36.21
N VAL A 15 41.89 -59.31 35.47
CA VAL A 15 42.42 -58.92 34.17
C VAL A 15 41.27 -58.37 33.32
N ASP A 16 41.31 -57.12 33.09
CA ASP A 16 40.49 -56.49 32.07
C ASP A 16 40.95 -57.04 30.68
N LYS A 17 40.06 -57.82 30.11
CA LYS A 17 40.26 -58.20 28.69
C LYS A 17 40.13 -56.94 27.88
N PRO A 18 41.02 -56.67 26.93
CA PRO A 18 40.90 -55.53 26.05
C PRO A 18 39.60 -55.67 25.26
N VAL A 19 38.76 -54.66 25.38
CA VAL A 19 37.59 -54.49 24.54
C VAL A 19 38.07 -54.56 23.09
N GLN A 20 37.62 -55.60 22.40
CA GLN A 20 37.92 -55.77 20.99
C GLN A 20 37.48 -54.50 20.26
N ALA A 21 38.47 -53.81 19.69
CA ALA A 21 38.21 -52.69 18.82
C ALA A 21 37.21 -53.13 17.72
N HIS A 22 36.14 -52.43 17.64
CA HIS A 22 35.11 -52.60 16.62
C HIS A 22 35.83 -52.41 15.30
N VAL A 23 36.04 -53.46 14.53
CA VAL A 23 36.56 -53.41 13.17
C VAL A 23 35.47 -52.70 12.37
N PRO A 24 35.73 -51.54 11.81
CA PRO A 24 34.74 -50.89 10.95
C PRO A 24 34.51 -51.84 9.77
N ILE A 25 33.24 -52.25 9.63
CA ILE A 25 32.82 -53.02 8.47
C ILE A 25 32.95 -52.05 7.30
N SER A 26 34.05 -52.16 6.54
CA SER A 26 34.23 -51.42 5.33
C SER A 26 33.28 -52.00 4.27
N LEU A 27 32.25 -51.22 3.98
CA LEU A 27 31.35 -51.53 2.86
C LEU A 27 32.16 -51.63 1.56
N PRO A 28 31.87 -52.60 0.69
CA PRO A 28 32.50 -52.67 -0.63
C PRO A 28 32.43 -51.31 -1.33
N GLU A 29 33.52 -50.91 -1.93
CA GLU A 29 33.66 -49.59 -2.58
C GLU A 29 32.50 -49.27 -3.52
N LYS A 30 32.01 -50.27 -4.26
CA LYS A 30 30.85 -50.13 -5.15
C LYS A 30 29.57 -49.78 -4.41
N VAL A 31 29.33 -50.39 -3.25
CA VAL A 31 28.14 -50.10 -2.41
C VAL A 31 28.21 -48.71 -1.81
N ARG A 32 29.41 -48.24 -1.48
CA ARG A 32 29.62 -46.86 -1.00
C ARG A 32 29.35 -45.83 -2.11
N GLN A 33 29.87 -46.09 -3.32
CA GLN A 33 29.63 -45.21 -4.48
C GLN A 33 28.14 -45.14 -4.86
N ASP A 34 27.44 -46.28 -4.84
CA ASP A 34 26.01 -46.35 -5.13
C ASP A 34 25.21 -45.60 -4.06
N ALA A 35 25.58 -45.72 -2.78
CA ALA A 35 24.94 -45.00 -1.68
C ALA A 35 25.16 -43.47 -1.76
N GLU A 36 26.36 -43.05 -2.12
CA GLU A 36 26.68 -41.62 -2.32
C GLU A 36 25.93 -41.06 -3.54
N ALA A 37 25.80 -41.81 -4.61
CA ALA A 37 25.00 -41.42 -5.78
C ALA A 37 23.50 -41.27 -5.44
N VAL A 38 22.95 -42.22 -4.70
CA VAL A 38 21.55 -42.14 -4.23
C VAL A 38 21.36 -40.96 -3.27
N ALA A 39 22.28 -40.75 -2.33
CA ALA A 39 22.20 -39.61 -1.39
C ALA A 39 22.24 -38.26 -2.12
N SER A 40 23.10 -38.12 -3.14
CA SER A 40 23.18 -36.90 -3.93
C SER A 40 21.92 -36.63 -4.74
N LEU A 41 21.31 -37.67 -5.31
CA LEU A 41 20.01 -37.56 -6.01
C LEU A 41 18.88 -37.17 -5.08
N TRP A 42 18.82 -37.75 -3.86
CA TRP A 42 17.82 -37.40 -2.84
C TRP A 42 18.00 -35.97 -2.31
N LEU A 43 19.22 -35.54 -2.08
CA LEU A 43 19.54 -34.19 -1.64
C LEU A 43 19.20 -33.16 -2.71
N GLY A 44 19.57 -33.45 -3.96
CA GLY A 44 19.22 -32.61 -5.10
C GLY A 44 17.71 -32.48 -5.32
N ALA A 45 16.98 -33.59 -5.21
CA ALA A 45 15.53 -33.57 -5.29
C ALA A 45 14.86 -32.76 -4.17
N ARG A 46 15.37 -32.87 -2.94
CA ARG A 46 14.85 -32.08 -1.81
C ARG A 46 15.12 -30.58 -1.96
N ILE A 47 16.30 -30.20 -2.41
CA ILE A 47 16.63 -28.79 -2.65
C ILE A 47 15.76 -28.21 -3.76
N ALA A 48 15.54 -28.96 -4.84
CA ALA A 48 14.69 -28.52 -5.94
C ALA A 48 13.22 -28.39 -5.52
N ASP A 49 12.70 -29.28 -4.67
CA ASP A 49 11.33 -29.23 -4.16
C ASP A 49 11.14 -28.05 -3.17
N GLU A 50 12.14 -27.77 -2.35
CA GLU A 50 12.11 -26.63 -1.43
C GLU A 50 12.16 -25.30 -2.16
N GLU A 51 12.97 -25.19 -3.23
CA GLU A 51 13.05 -24.00 -4.08
C GLU A 51 11.75 -23.76 -4.85
N ASP A 52 11.10 -24.80 -5.38
CA ASP A 52 9.80 -24.70 -6.06
C ASP A 52 8.68 -24.32 -5.08
N THR A 53 8.72 -24.83 -3.86
CA THR A 53 7.73 -24.51 -2.82
C THR A 53 7.85 -23.05 -2.38
N SER A 54 9.05 -22.53 -2.13
CA SER A 54 9.28 -21.13 -1.75
C SER A 54 8.86 -20.17 -2.86
N ARG A 55 9.14 -20.54 -4.10
CA ARG A 55 8.70 -19.77 -5.28
C ARG A 55 7.17 -19.73 -5.41
N ARG A 56 6.48 -20.86 -5.24
CA ARG A 56 5.00 -20.92 -5.27
C ARG A 56 4.36 -20.08 -4.17
N VAL A 57 4.92 -20.11 -2.96
CA VAL A 57 4.47 -19.26 -1.85
C VAL A 57 4.71 -17.78 -2.18
N GLY A 58 5.88 -17.41 -2.72
CA GLY A 58 6.17 -16.06 -3.16
C GLY A 58 5.17 -15.57 -4.22
N GLU A 59 4.93 -16.37 -5.26
CA GLU A 59 3.95 -16.05 -6.30
C GLU A 59 2.51 -15.94 -5.78
N ALA A 60 2.14 -16.73 -4.78
CA ALA A 60 0.83 -16.64 -4.14
C ALA A 60 0.69 -15.37 -3.30
N LEU A 61 1.73 -14.98 -2.56
CA LEU A 61 1.79 -13.73 -1.81
C LEU A 61 1.71 -12.53 -2.74
N ASP A 62 2.48 -12.53 -3.83
CA ASP A 62 2.47 -11.46 -4.82
C ASP A 62 1.11 -11.29 -5.51
N ARG A 63 0.44 -12.40 -5.83
CA ARG A 63 -0.92 -12.37 -6.39
C ARG A 63 -1.92 -11.81 -5.38
N SER A 64 -1.83 -12.26 -4.14
CA SER A 64 -2.73 -11.80 -3.07
C SER A 64 -2.54 -10.30 -2.80
N TRP A 65 -1.30 -9.84 -2.75
CA TRP A 65 -0.97 -8.44 -2.58
C TRP A 65 -1.49 -7.58 -3.74
N ARG A 66 -1.24 -8.00 -4.98
CA ARG A 66 -1.76 -7.30 -6.18
C ARG A 66 -3.29 -7.26 -6.20
N TYR A 67 -3.95 -8.34 -5.81
CA TYR A 67 -5.42 -8.37 -5.70
C TYR A 67 -5.95 -7.40 -4.63
N LEU A 68 -5.36 -7.38 -3.43
CA LEU A 68 -5.75 -6.45 -2.38
C LEU A 68 -5.48 -4.99 -2.76
N ALA A 69 -4.34 -4.73 -3.38
CA ALA A 69 -3.97 -3.41 -3.85
C ALA A 69 -4.90 -2.91 -4.97
N SER A 70 -5.25 -3.77 -5.94
CA SER A 70 -6.15 -3.40 -7.04
C SER A 70 -7.59 -3.08 -6.58
N ARG A 71 -8.06 -3.70 -5.49
CA ARG A 71 -9.36 -3.35 -4.91
C ARG A 71 -9.42 -1.92 -4.36
N ARG A 72 -8.31 -1.40 -3.86
CA ARG A 72 -8.22 -0.02 -3.34
C ARG A 72 -8.06 1.02 -4.45
N THR A 73 -7.58 0.60 -5.61
CA THR A 73 -7.35 1.46 -6.77
C THR A 73 -8.41 1.28 -7.87
N LEU A 74 -9.58 0.71 -7.53
CA LEU A 74 -10.71 0.50 -8.45
C LEU A 74 -10.34 -0.24 -9.74
N GLY A 75 -9.46 -1.24 -9.61
CA GLY A 75 -9.02 -2.08 -10.72
C GLY A 75 -7.76 -1.59 -11.44
N LEU A 76 -7.23 -0.41 -11.08
CA LEU A 76 -5.92 0.02 -11.55
C LEU A 76 -4.80 -0.62 -10.73
N SER A 77 -3.74 -1.05 -11.40
CA SER A 77 -2.53 -1.48 -10.69
C SER A 77 -1.91 -0.28 -9.94
N PRO A 78 -1.57 -0.40 -8.65
CA PRO A 78 -0.88 0.67 -7.93
C PRO A 78 0.42 1.11 -8.60
N MET A 79 1.11 0.16 -9.24
CA MET A 79 2.34 0.45 -10.01
C MET A 79 2.03 1.29 -11.25
N ALA A 80 0.94 1.00 -11.97
CA ALA A 80 0.54 1.79 -13.13
C ALA A 80 0.12 3.22 -12.73
N VAL A 81 -0.52 3.39 -11.57
CA VAL A 81 -0.85 4.73 -11.05
C VAL A 81 0.42 5.47 -10.65
N ALA A 82 1.37 4.80 -10.00
CA ALA A 82 2.65 5.40 -9.63
C ALA A 82 3.46 5.81 -10.87
N GLU A 83 3.53 4.95 -11.89
CA GLU A 83 4.18 5.25 -13.16
C GLU A 83 3.57 6.49 -13.83
N ALA A 84 2.24 6.53 -13.95
CA ALA A 84 1.52 7.66 -14.52
C ALA A 84 1.70 8.95 -13.69
N TYR A 85 1.78 8.85 -12.35
CA TYR A 85 2.07 10.00 -11.48
C TYR A 85 3.48 10.54 -11.71
N PHE A 86 4.50 9.69 -11.76
CA PHE A 86 5.88 10.13 -11.97
C PHE A 86 6.07 10.72 -13.37
N ASP A 87 5.45 10.13 -14.39
CA ASP A 87 5.46 10.67 -15.75
C ASP A 87 4.83 12.05 -15.80
N TRP A 88 3.63 12.21 -15.23
CA TRP A 88 2.96 13.51 -15.10
C TRP A 88 3.82 14.54 -14.35
N MET A 89 4.43 14.15 -13.22
CA MET A 89 5.22 15.05 -12.39
C MET A 89 6.44 15.60 -13.17
N ILE A 90 7.16 14.73 -13.88
CA ILE A 90 8.33 15.11 -14.66
C ILE A 90 7.93 16.04 -15.80
N HIS A 91 6.88 15.73 -16.55
CA HIS A 91 6.41 16.56 -17.66
C HIS A 91 5.85 17.90 -17.19
N LEU A 92 5.12 17.92 -16.06
CA LEU A 92 4.66 19.16 -15.46
C LEU A 92 5.84 20.02 -14.98
N ALA A 93 6.85 19.42 -14.35
CA ALA A 93 8.06 20.15 -13.90
C ALA A 93 8.82 20.77 -15.11
N ALA A 94 8.81 20.10 -16.25
CA ALA A 94 9.42 20.58 -17.48
C ALA A 94 8.54 21.57 -18.28
N SER A 95 7.31 21.88 -17.81
CA SER A 95 6.33 22.70 -18.53
C SER A 95 6.02 24.02 -17.80
N PRO A 96 6.89 25.05 -17.84
CA PRO A 96 6.71 26.30 -17.09
C PRO A 96 5.43 27.06 -17.50
N GLY A 97 5.02 26.97 -18.75
CA GLY A 97 3.75 27.54 -19.21
C GLY A 97 2.53 26.92 -18.53
N LYS A 98 2.52 25.60 -18.38
CA LYS A 98 1.46 24.88 -17.67
C LYS A 98 1.45 25.22 -16.18
N GLN A 99 2.62 25.35 -15.56
CA GLN A 99 2.73 25.78 -14.16
C GLN A 99 2.16 27.19 -13.96
N LEU A 100 2.47 28.13 -14.86
CA LEU A 100 1.94 29.48 -14.80
C LEU A 100 0.41 29.50 -14.98
N GLU A 101 -0.13 28.72 -15.92
CA GLU A 101 -1.58 28.53 -16.11
C GLU A 101 -2.24 28.04 -14.81
N LEU A 102 -1.64 27.03 -14.16
CA LEU A 102 -2.16 26.45 -12.92
C LEU A 102 -2.12 27.45 -11.77
N ALA A 103 -1.03 28.21 -11.64
CA ALA A 103 -0.89 29.25 -10.63
C ALA A 103 -1.93 30.37 -10.83
N GLU A 104 -2.13 30.83 -12.05
CA GLU A 104 -3.16 31.82 -12.39
C GLU A 104 -4.58 31.31 -12.09
N LYS A 105 -4.89 30.07 -12.46
CA LYS A 105 -6.18 29.45 -12.16
C LYS A 105 -6.39 29.28 -10.65
N ALA A 106 -5.36 28.91 -9.90
CA ALA A 106 -5.42 28.83 -8.44
C ALA A 106 -5.71 30.20 -7.82
N ALA A 107 -5.00 31.26 -8.25
CA ALA A 107 -5.25 32.61 -7.78
C ALA A 107 -6.67 33.09 -8.06
N ARG A 108 -7.17 32.89 -9.29
CA ARG A 108 -8.56 33.24 -9.64
C ARG A 108 -9.59 32.48 -8.80
N LYS A 109 -9.37 31.20 -8.52
CA LYS A 109 -10.25 30.42 -7.68
C LYS A 109 -10.21 30.86 -6.21
N ALA A 110 -9.03 31.20 -5.69
CA ALA A 110 -8.87 31.76 -4.36
C ALA A 110 -9.61 33.10 -4.20
N VAL A 111 -9.47 34.01 -5.15
CA VAL A 111 -10.20 35.29 -5.18
C VAL A 111 -11.72 35.04 -5.23
N ARG A 112 -12.18 34.12 -6.08
CA ARG A 112 -13.60 33.76 -6.17
C ARG A 112 -14.15 33.25 -4.84
N LEU A 113 -13.39 32.34 -4.18
CA LEU A 113 -13.77 31.83 -2.86
C LEU A 113 -13.81 32.91 -1.80
N ALA A 114 -12.80 33.81 -1.80
CA ALA A 114 -12.73 34.94 -0.87
C ALA A 114 -13.92 35.90 -1.05
N HIS A 115 -14.28 36.24 -2.30
CA HIS A 115 -15.47 37.04 -2.60
C HIS A 115 -16.75 36.35 -2.10
N TYR A 116 -16.88 35.04 -2.34
CA TYR A 116 -18.02 34.28 -1.84
C TYR A 116 -18.09 34.29 -0.31
N ALA A 117 -16.96 34.07 0.37
CA ALA A 117 -16.88 34.11 1.82
C ALA A 117 -17.27 35.48 2.39
N ALA A 118 -16.75 36.55 1.82
CA ALA A 118 -17.11 37.91 2.20
C ALA A 118 -18.61 38.18 2.01
N HIS A 119 -19.16 37.74 0.89
CA HIS A 119 -20.59 37.90 0.63
C HIS A 119 -21.47 37.12 1.60
N CYS A 120 -21.10 35.86 1.94
CA CYS A 120 -21.81 35.07 2.94
C CYS A 120 -21.72 35.67 4.34
N ALA A 121 -20.61 36.36 4.67
CA ALA A 121 -20.45 37.02 5.97
C ALA A 121 -21.37 38.24 6.15
N TRP A 122 -21.69 38.96 5.07
CA TRP A 122 -22.52 40.16 5.10
C TRP A 122 -23.99 39.89 4.81
N HIS A 123 -24.35 38.81 4.14
CA HIS A 123 -25.69 38.51 3.73
C HIS A 123 -26.10 37.13 4.26
N SER A 124 -26.91 37.10 5.30
CA SER A 124 -27.29 35.85 5.98
C SER A 124 -28.19 34.91 5.14
N ASN A 125 -28.80 35.40 4.04
CA ASN A 125 -29.72 34.60 3.22
C ASN A 125 -29.53 34.91 1.73
N GLY A 126 -29.43 33.88 0.93
CA GLY A 126 -29.68 33.96 -0.53
C GLY A 126 -28.46 34.22 -1.43
N THR A 127 -27.25 33.95 -0.98
CA THR A 127 -26.08 33.96 -1.86
C THR A 127 -26.09 32.73 -2.74
N GLY A 128 -26.25 32.91 -4.05
CA GLY A 128 -26.09 31.81 -5.00
C GLY A 128 -24.68 31.20 -4.91
N PRO A 129 -24.49 29.94 -5.33
CA PRO A 129 -23.22 29.25 -5.24
C PRO A 129 -22.14 29.97 -6.07
N CYS A 130 -20.92 30.04 -5.59
CA CYS A 130 -19.79 30.60 -6.35
C CYS A 130 -19.37 29.70 -7.51
N ILE A 131 -19.67 28.42 -7.40
CA ILE A 131 -19.47 27.40 -8.44
C ILE A 131 -20.62 26.40 -8.38
N GLU A 132 -21.21 26.11 -9.55
CA GLU A 132 -22.24 25.10 -9.66
C GLU A 132 -21.60 23.70 -9.79
N PRO A 133 -22.10 22.70 -9.04
CA PRO A 133 -21.73 21.31 -9.25
C PRO A 133 -22.05 20.88 -10.68
N LEU A 134 -21.35 19.87 -11.19
CA LEU A 134 -21.74 19.25 -12.46
C LEU A 134 -23.17 18.70 -12.36
N ALA A 135 -23.93 18.74 -13.44
CA ALA A 135 -25.35 18.35 -13.47
C ALA A 135 -25.60 16.91 -12.96
N GLN A 136 -24.62 16.03 -13.10
CA GLN A 136 -24.65 14.66 -12.57
C GLN A 136 -24.23 14.54 -11.10
N ASP A 137 -23.60 15.57 -10.52
CA ASP A 137 -23.15 15.58 -9.13
C ASP A 137 -24.28 16.08 -8.20
N LYS A 138 -25.00 15.14 -7.61
CA LYS A 138 -26.11 15.43 -6.71
C LYS A 138 -25.73 15.43 -5.23
N ARG A 139 -24.44 15.33 -4.89
CA ARG A 139 -23.98 15.22 -3.51
C ARG A 139 -24.31 16.44 -2.64
N PHE A 140 -24.42 17.62 -3.25
CA PHE A 140 -24.54 18.92 -2.55
C PHE A 140 -25.83 19.68 -2.87
N VAL A 141 -26.89 18.97 -3.27
CA VAL A 141 -28.16 19.58 -3.71
C VAL A 141 -29.06 19.97 -2.54
N GLY A 142 -28.93 19.31 -1.36
CA GLY A 142 -29.77 19.54 -0.19
C GLY A 142 -29.65 20.97 0.36
N GLU A 143 -30.75 21.51 0.90
CA GLU A 143 -30.79 22.85 1.52
C GLU A 143 -29.76 23.00 2.66
N ALA A 144 -29.51 21.92 3.40
CA ALA A 144 -28.54 21.91 4.48
C ALA A 144 -27.11 22.25 4.02
N TRP A 145 -26.76 21.93 2.79
CA TRP A 145 -25.48 22.29 2.19
C TRP A 145 -25.35 23.79 1.88
N GLN A 146 -26.46 24.52 1.77
CA GLN A 146 -26.44 25.95 1.50
C GLN A 146 -26.21 26.80 2.76
N GLN A 147 -26.20 26.17 3.93
CA GLN A 147 -25.98 26.85 5.21
C GLN A 147 -24.49 26.92 5.57
N TRP A 148 -24.12 28.00 6.25
CA TRP A 148 -22.78 28.13 6.80
C TRP A 148 -22.56 27.12 7.96
N PRO A 149 -21.41 26.44 8.07
CA PRO A 149 -20.18 26.54 7.25
C PRO A 149 -20.15 25.58 6.05
N PHE A 150 -21.17 24.75 5.83
CA PHE A 150 -21.20 23.68 4.84
C PHE A 150 -21.11 24.19 3.40
N ASN A 151 -21.71 25.35 3.13
CA ASN A 151 -21.62 26.02 1.84
C ASN A 151 -20.17 26.36 1.49
N MET A 152 -19.36 26.83 2.44
CA MET A 152 -17.94 27.10 2.22
C MET A 152 -17.14 25.83 1.98
N ILE A 153 -17.45 24.77 2.73
CA ILE A 153 -16.76 23.48 2.63
C ILE A 153 -16.96 22.87 1.24
N TYR A 154 -18.20 22.73 0.77
CA TYR A 154 -18.42 22.10 -0.54
C TYR A 154 -17.99 22.99 -1.71
N GLN A 155 -18.13 24.31 -1.62
CA GLN A 155 -17.69 25.25 -2.65
C GLN A 155 -16.18 25.23 -2.82
N SER A 156 -15.43 25.19 -1.71
CA SER A 156 -13.97 25.04 -1.75
C SER A 156 -13.55 23.71 -2.38
N PHE A 157 -14.26 22.62 -2.05
CA PHE A 157 -14.03 21.31 -2.61
C PHE A 157 -14.26 21.27 -4.14
N LEU A 158 -15.35 21.83 -4.63
CA LEU A 158 -15.65 21.92 -6.06
C LEU A 158 -14.58 22.73 -6.83
N LEU A 159 -14.10 23.84 -6.23
CA LEU A 159 -13.02 24.62 -6.83
C LEU A 159 -11.70 23.83 -6.90
N GLN A 160 -11.41 23.01 -5.90
CA GLN A 160 -10.26 22.11 -5.91
C GLN A 160 -10.42 21.00 -6.96
N GLN A 161 -11.60 20.38 -7.08
CA GLN A 161 -11.84 19.38 -8.11
C GLN A 161 -11.58 19.93 -9.52
N GLN A 162 -12.07 21.14 -9.80
CA GLN A 162 -11.83 21.78 -11.09
C GLN A 162 -10.35 22.12 -11.32
N TRP A 163 -9.64 22.52 -10.26
CA TRP A 163 -8.22 22.83 -10.38
C TRP A 163 -7.41 21.57 -10.68
N TRP A 164 -7.67 20.49 -9.94
CA TRP A 164 -7.02 19.20 -10.17
C TRP A 164 -7.30 18.63 -11.56
N HIS A 165 -8.52 18.77 -12.07
CA HIS A 165 -8.82 18.35 -13.43
C HIS A 165 -7.92 19.04 -14.45
N VAL A 166 -7.73 20.35 -14.32
CA VAL A 166 -6.83 21.11 -15.20
C VAL A 166 -5.36 20.73 -14.97
N ALA A 167 -4.98 20.43 -13.74
CA ALA A 167 -3.61 20.05 -13.39
C ALA A 167 -3.21 18.69 -13.99
N THR A 168 -4.17 17.76 -14.09
CA THR A 168 -3.92 16.41 -14.59
C THR A 168 -4.15 16.27 -16.10
N THR A 169 -4.67 17.27 -16.79
CA THR A 169 -4.99 17.22 -18.22
C THR A 169 -4.18 18.22 -19.01
N GLY A 170 -3.85 17.86 -20.26
CA GLY A 170 -3.19 18.75 -21.22
C GLY A 170 -1.77 19.15 -20.82
N VAL A 171 -1.03 18.25 -20.17
CA VAL A 171 0.39 18.44 -19.86
C VAL A 171 1.22 17.99 -21.07
N HIS A 172 2.03 18.89 -21.62
CA HIS A 172 2.83 18.60 -22.81
C HIS A 172 3.83 17.46 -22.58
N GLY A 173 3.85 16.50 -23.50
CA GLY A 173 4.74 15.35 -23.47
C GLY A 173 4.19 14.15 -22.69
N LEU A 174 3.15 14.32 -21.90
CA LEU A 174 2.47 13.23 -21.21
C LEU A 174 1.69 12.37 -22.22
N GLY A 175 1.88 11.05 -22.16
CA GLY A 175 1.16 10.12 -23.02
C GLY A 175 -0.32 10.01 -22.64
N ASP A 176 -1.22 9.91 -23.59
CA ASP A 176 -2.68 9.84 -23.39
C ASP A 176 -3.10 8.79 -22.36
N LYS A 177 -2.43 7.64 -22.35
CA LYS A 177 -2.69 6.56 -21.39
C LYS A 177 -2.38 7.00 -19.97
N HIS A 178 -1.23 7.61 -19.71
CA HIS A 178 -0.83 8.07 -18.39
C HIS A 178 -1.68 9.25 -17.95
N GLU A 179 -2.02 10.17 -18.85
CA GLU A 179 -2.95 11.26 -18.57
C GLU A 179 -4.30 10.71 -18.10
N ALA A 180 -4.90 9.78 -18.85
CA ALA A 180 -6.17 9.16 -18.50
C ALA A 180 -6.11 8.42 -17.16
N GLN A 181 -5.06 7.63 -16.93
CA GLN A 181 -4.88 6.88 -15.70
C GLN A 181 -4.72 7.80 -14.49
N PHE A 182 -3.86 8.82 -14.58
CA PHE A 182 -3.60 9.74 -13.48
C PHE A 182 -4.79 10.65 -13.21
N THR A 183 -5.46 11.16 -14.26
CA THR A 183 -6.69 11.95 -14.12
C THR A 183 -7.80 11.13 -13.44
N PHE A 184 -7.98 9.88 -13.85
CA PHE A 184 -8.95 8.99 -13.21
C PHE A 184 -8.60 8.73 -11.74
N ALA A 185 -7.35 8.36 -11.45
CA ALA A 185 -6.91 8.10 -10.07
C ALA A 185 -7.07 9.33 -9.17
N THR A 186 -6.70 10.51 -9.66
CA THR A 186 -6.86 11.78 -8.95
C THR A 186 -8.33 12.08 -8.68
N ARG A 187 -9.22 11.87 -9.65
CA ARG A 187 -10.66 12.04 -9.45
C ARG A 187 -11.20 11.10 -8.37
N GLN A 188 -10.82 9.83 -8.39
CA GLN A 188 -11.23 8.86 -7.37
C GLN A 188 -10.70 9.24 -5.97
N ALA A 189 -9.47 9.73 -5.89
CA ALA A 189 -8.91 10.21 -4.62
C ALA A 189 -9.71 11.40 -4.08
N LEU A 190 -10.05 12.37 -4.93
CA LEU A 190 -10.89 13.52 -4.57
C LEU A 190 -12.30 13.09 -4.16
N ASP A 191 -12.91 12.16 -4.87
CA ASP A 191 -14.21 11.64 -4.51
C ASP A 191 -14.19 10.91 -3.15
N THR A 192 -13.09 10.23 -2.82
CA THR A 192 -12.91 9.59 -1.50
C THR A 192 -12.84 10.61 -0.37
N VAL A 193 -12.18 11.76 -0.58
CA VAL A 193 -12.07 12.85 0.41
C VAL A 193 -13.18 13.89 0.30
N SER A 194 -14.24 13.59 -0.45
CA SER A 194 -15.40 14.48 -0.57
C SER A 194 -16.01 14.79 0.81
N PRO A 195 -16.40 16.04 1.10
CA PRO A 195 -17.06 16.41 2.34
C PRO A 195 -18.33 15.62 2.64
N SER A 196 -19.00 15.10 1.61
CA SER A 196 -20.19 14.26 1.76
C SER A 196 -19.91 12.91 2.43
N ASN A 197 -18.65 12.45 2.46
CA ASN A 197 -18.27 11.14 3.00
C ASN A 197 -17.93 11.17 4.50
N PHE A 198 -17.83 12.35 5.10
CA PHE A 198 -17.43 12.49 6.50
C PHE A 198 -18.59 13.02 7.35
N VAL A 199 -18.85 12.37 8.47
CA VAL A 199 -19.97 12.71 9.38
C VAL A 199 -19.92 14.19 9.80
N PHE A 200 -18.75 14.72 10.13
CA PHE A 200 -18.60 16.10 10.63
C PHE A 200 -18.73 17.17 9.54
N THR A 201 -18.61 16.83 8.28
CA THR A 201 -18.73 17.77 7.16
C THR A 201 -19.99 17.56 6.33
N ASN A 202 -20.75 16.52 6.62
CA ASN A 202 -22.02 16.23 5.96
C ASN A 202 -23.21 16.72 6.80
N PRO A 203 -23.85 17.84 6.42
CA PRO A 203 -24.95 18.42 7.19
C PRO A 203 -26.19 17.53 7.24
N GLU A 204 -26.44 16.71 6.21
CA GLU A 204 -27.58 15.82 6.17
C GLU A 204 -27.45 14.66 7.19
N VAL A 205 -26.20 14.16 7.36
CA VAL A 205 -25.90 13.15 8.37
C VAL A 205 -26.02 13.76 9.77
N LEU A 206 -25.46 14.96 9.98
CA LEU A 206 -25.54 15.66 11.27
C LEU A 206 -26.99 15.92 11.70
N GLN A 207 -27.85 16.38 10.78
CA GLN A 207 -29.27 16.62 11.08
C GLN A 207 -30.06 15.35 11.44
N ARG A 208 -29.63 14.17 10.95
CA ARG A 208 -30.27 12.89 11.27
C ARG A 208 -29.74 12.24 12.55
N THR A 209 -28.58 12.69 13.02
CA THR A 209 -27.90 12.10 14.17
C THR A 209 -28.13 12.89 15.46
N LEU A 210 -28.53 14.17 15.35
CA LEU A 210 -28.93 15.08 16.44
C LEU A 210 -30.43 15.07 16.61
#